data_ffab4f0e1fc3595e5baa6a54dfc9e930
#
_entry.id   ffab4f0e1fc3595e5baa6a54dfc9e930
#
_cell.length_a   1.000
_cell.length_b   1.000
_cell.length_c   1.000
_cell.angle_alpha   90.00
_cell.angle_beta   90.00
_cell.angle_gamma   90.00
#
_symmetry.space_group_name_H-M   'P 1'
#
loop_
_entity.id
_entity.type
_entity.pdbx_description
1 polymer ?
#
loop_
_entity_poly.entity_id
_entity_poly.type
_entity_poly.pdbx_seq_one_letter_code
_entity_poly.pdbx_strand_id
1 'polypeptide(L)'
;MGIVEDDHKNIFLIGGSGGIGQALIGSDLFNSKTTCIPTYLSKKPKSEDLNWKYYDSRDITGSESVFKKLSQELNIDMIIDASGAFFASSLAKTSHETIRNVTLTNFTAPLALSKMALEHLAPSGKLVFLSSVTSQLNIYGSSVYAASKLGLEKSISLLGPEFERSQLAICGIRLGYMDFGMTYKITEEIRNDIKLSLPDSEFIGIKVLADLLLRIFHSNTASVNGKIFELDRN
;
A
#
# COMPACT_ATOMS: atom_id res chain seq x y z
N MET A 1 -35.00 17.20 12.30
CA MET A 1 -34.24 16.18 13.04
C MET A 1 -33.05 15.89 12.16
N GLY A 2 -31.92 16.60 12.40
CA GLY A 2 -30.71 16.45 11.58
C GLY A 2 -30.11 15.07 11.83
N ILE A 3 -29.91 14.32 10.75
CA ILE A 3 -29.08 13.12 10.76
C ILE A 3 -27.67 13.63 11.11
N VAL A 4 -27.21 13.33 12.31
CA VAL A 4 -25.78 13.46 12.63
C VAL A 4 -25.14 12.39 11.75
N GLU A 5 -24.57 12.79 10.60
CA GLU A 5 -23.68 11.92 9.84
C GLU A 5 -22.57 11.51 10.82
N ASP A 6 -22.48 10.21 11.06
CA ASP A 6 -21.38 9.64 11.83
C ASP A 6 -20.11 9.86 10.99
N ASP A 7 -19.38 10.93 11.36
CA ASP A 7 -18.16 11.38 10.64
C ASP A 7 -16.97 10.41 10.88
N HIS A 8 -17.29 9.24 11.49
CA HIS A 8 -16.30 8.21 11.79
C HIS A 8 -15.95 7.38 10.55
N LYS A 9 -14.66 7.25 10.27
CA LYS A 9 -14.14 6.66 9.03
C LYS A 9 -13.34 5.38 9.30
N ASN A 10 -13.50 4.40 8.43
CA ASN A 10 -12.83 3.11 8.54
C ASN A 10 -11.75 2.95 7.48
N ILE A 11 -10.52 2.71 7.91
CA ILE A 11 -9.37 2.51 7.06
C ILE A 11 -8.90 1.05 7.17
N PHE A 12 -8.97 0.32 6.06
CA PHE A 12 -8.47 -1.05 5.98
C PHE A 12 -6.99 -1.02 5.57
N LEU A 13 -6.12 -1.43 6.50
CA LEU A 13 -4.66 -1.39 6.32
C LEU A 13 -4.11 -2.79 6.03
N ILE A 14 -3.90 -3.08 4.74
CA ILE A 14 -3.26 -4.33 4.30
C ILE A 14 -1.76 -4.22 4.57
N GLY A 15 -1.17 -5.31 5.11
CA GLY A 15 0.23 -5.30 5.55
C GLY A 15 0.44 -4.59 6.88
N GLY A 16 -0.60 -4.42 7.70
CA GLY A 16 -0.55 -3.77 9.01
C GLY A 16 0.50 -4.35 9.96
N SER A 17 0.80 -5.66 9.88
CA SER A 17 1.86 -6.31 10.67
C SER A 17 3.27 -6.12 10.13
N GLY A 18 3.45 -5.51 8.95
CA GLY A 18 4.74 -5.16 8.35
C GLY A 18 5.36 -3.91 8.97
N GLY A 19 6.62 -3.59 8.62
CA GLY A 19 7.33 -2.44 9.19
C GLY A 19 6.62 -1.10 8.95
N ILE A 20 6.21 -0.82 7.70
CA ILE A 20 5.46 0.40 7.36
C ILE A 20 4.08 0.39 8.03
N GLY A 21 3.37 -0.74 8.00
CA GLY A 21 2.05 -0.86 8.60
C GLY A 21 2.07 -0.61 10.11
N GLN A 22 3.02 -1.18 10.84
CA GLN A 22 3.19 -0.95 12.29
C GLN A 22 3.52 0.52 12.59
N ALA A 23 4.39 1.14 11.79
CA ALA A 23 4.74 2.54 11.96
C ALA A 23 3.54 3.47 11.67
N LEU A 24 2.71 3.15 10.66
CA LEU A 24 1.47 3.88 10.37
C LEU A 24 0.45 3.75 11.51
N ILE A 25 0.28 2.57 12.10
CA ILE A 25 -0.61 2.35 13.25
C ILE A 25 -0.23 3.25 14.43
N GLY A 26 1.06 3.47 14.64
CA GLY A 26 1.58 4.37 15.68
C GLY A 26 1.60 5.88 15.32
N SER A 27 1.11 6.26 14.14
CA SER A 27 1.12 7.64 13.65
C SER A 27 -0.22 8.35 13.87
N ASP A 28 -0.24 9.66 13.59
CA ASP A 28 -1.44 10.50 13.66
C ASP A 28 -2.49 10.20 12.56
N LEU A 29 -2.21 9.26 11.65
CA LEU A 29 -3.18 8.81 10.63
C LEU A 29 -4.43 8.24 11.29
N PHE A 30 -4.27 7.55 12.41
CA PHE A 30 -5.38 6.98 13.18
C PHE A 30 -5.63 7.79 14.46
N ASN A 31 -6.82 8.32 14.57
CA ASN A 31 -7.24 9.20 15.66
C ASN A 31 -8.69 8.89 16.11
N SER A 32 -9.29 9.72 16.93
CA SER A 32 -10.65 9.51 17.44
C SER A 32 -11.76 9.48 16.37
N LYS A 33 -11.46 9.92 15.15
CA LYS A 33 -12.40 9.93 14.02
C LYS A 33 -12.09 8.84 12.97
N THR A 34 -11.02 8.08 13.14
CA THR A 34 -10.60 7.05 12.18
C THR A 34 -10.33 5.74 12.88
N THR A 35 -11.02 4.66 12.46
CA THR A 35 -10.73 3.30 12.90
C THR A 35 -9.75 2.63 11.96
N CYS A 36 -8.66 2.11 12.51
CA CYS A 36 -7.74 1.21 11.80
C CYS A 36 -8.25 -0.23 11.87
N ILE A 37 -8.38 -0.87 10.71
CA ILE A 37 -8.63 -2.31 10.59
C ILE A 37 -7.38 -2.93 9.95
N PRO A 38 -6.37 -3.29 10.76
CA PRO A 38 -5.10 -3.77 10.23
C PRO A 38 -5.14 -5.26 9.91
N THR A 39 -4.27 -5.67 8.97
CA THR A 39 -4.15 -7.07 8.62
C THR A 39 -2.80 -7.67 9.03
N TYR A 40 -2.81 -8.99 9.20
CA TYR A 40 -1.60 -9.79 9.41
C TYR A 40 -1.62 -11.03 8.52
N LEU A 41 -0.43 -11.53 8.14
CA LEU A 41 -0.28 -12.71 7.31
C LEU A 41 0.16 -13.94 8.14
N SER A 42 1.27 -13.85 8.87
CA SER A 42 1.87 -15.00 9.54
C SER A 42 1.64 -15.04 11.04
N LYS A 43 1.76 -13.91 11.72
CA LYS A 43 1.59 -13.82 13.17
C LYS A 43 0.77 -12.59 13.53
N LYS A 44 -0.33 -12.82 14.23
CA LYS A 44 -1.15 -11.73 14.78
C LYS A 44 -0.32 -10.97 15.83
N PRO A 45 -0.17 -9.65 15.71
CA PRO A 45 0.44 -8.84 16.76
C PRO A 45 -0.30 -8.92 18.09
N LYS A 46 0.41 -8.70 19.19
CA LYS A 46 -0.16 -8.84 20.55
C LYS A 46 -1.05 -7.67 20.99
N SER A 47 -1.15 -6.59 20.22
CA SER A 47 -2.04 -5.46 20.56
C SER A 47 -3.50 -5.93 20.51
N GLU A 48 -4.16 -5.95 21.66
CA GLU A 48 -5.56 -6.41 21.81
C GLU A 48 -6.56 -5.33 21.39
N ASP A 49 -6.14 -4.07 21.33
CA ASP A 49 -6.99 -2.90 21.09
C ASP A 49 -7.42 -2.73 19.62
N LEU A 50 -6.85 -3.51 18.68
CA LEU A 50 -7.14 -3.40 17.26
C LEU A 50 -7.82 -4.65 16.70
N ASN A 51 -8.78 -4.42 15.79
CA ASN A 51 -9.53 -5.49 15.12
C ASN A 51 -8.71 -6.11 13.98
N TRP A 52 -7.66 -6.84 14.32
CA TRP A 52 -6.78 -7.51 13.37
C TRP A 52 -7.50 -8.55 12.53
N LYS A 53 -7.34 -8.49 11.21
CA LYS A 53 -7.85 -9.49 10.27
C LYS A 53 -6.70 -10.30 9.67
N TYR A 54 -6.89 -11.63 9.55
CA TYR A 54 -5.99 -12.44 8.72
C TYR A 54 -6.24 -12.09 7.25
N TYR A 55 -5.17 -11.84 6.51
CA TYR A 55 -5.27 -11.49 5.09
C TYR A 55 -3.99 -11.92 4.36
N ASP A 56 -4.12 -12.83 3.39
CA ASP A 56 -3.08 -13.17 2.44
C ASP A 56 -3.48 -12.63 1.05
N SER A 57 -2.85 -11.55 0.62
CA SER A 57 -3.14 -10.93 -0.68
C SER A 57 -2.94 -11.90 -1.87
N ARG A 58 -2.16 -12.96 -1.70
CA ARG A 58 -1.91 -13.98 -2.73
C ARG A 58 -3.04 -15.01 -2.81
N ASP A 59 -3.83 -15.16 -1.77
CA ASP A 59 -5.09 -15.94 -1.77
C ASP A 59 -6.25 -15.02 -2.17
N ILE A 60 -6.47 -14.87 -3.47
CA ILE A 60 -7.48 -13.95 -4.02
C ILE A 60 -8.89 -14.32 -3.52
N THR A 61 -9.23 -15.61 -3.49
CA THR A 61 -10.57 -16.08 -3.06
C THR A 61 -10.79 -15.82 -1.56
N GLY A 62 -9.79 -16.12 -0.72
CA GLY A 62 -9.85 -15.81 0.69
C GLY A 62 -9.94 -14.31 0.97
N SER A 63 -9.19 -13.51 0.22
CA SER A 63 -9.23 -12.04 0.27
C SER A 63 -10.61 -11.49 -0.07
N GLU A 64 -11.25 -11.97 -1.13
CA GLU A 64 -12.60 -11.57 -1.53
C GLU A 64 -13.63 -11.87 -0.42
N SER A 65 -13.51 -13.02 0.24
CA SER A 65 -14.36 -13.38 1.38
C SER A 65 -14.20 -12.43 2.57
N VAL A 66 -12.97 -11.96 2.86
CA VAL A 66 -12.71 -10.97 3.91
C VAL A 66 -13.37 -9.64 3.57
N PHE A 67 -13.21 -9.15 2.33
CA PHE A 67 -13.83 -7.90 1.89
C PHE A 67 -15.35 -7.94 1.94
N LYS A 68 -15.95 -9.00 1.40
CA LYS A 68 -17.40 -9.18 1.43
C LYS A 68 -17.96 -9.16 2.85
N LYS A 69 -17.29 -9.81 3.79
CA LYS A 69 -17.70 -9.80 5.20
C LYS A 69 -17.56 -8.41 5.81
N LEU A 70 -16.41 -7.75 5.61
CA LEU A 70 -16.16 -6.41 6.16
C LEU A 70 -17.17 -5.37 5.64
N SER A 71 -17.43 -5.37 4.32
CA SER A 71 -18.35 -4.41 3.71
C SER A 71 -19.82 -4.60 4.12
N GLN A 72 -20.18 -5.76 4.66
CA GLN A 72 -21.49 -6.00 5.27
C GLN A 72 -21.58 -5.47 6.71
N GLU A 73 -20.45 -5.40 7.42
CA GLU A 73 -20.40 -4.97 8.82
C GLU A 73 -20.17 -3.45 8.95
N LEU A 74 -19.45 -2.83 8.00
CA LEU A 74 -19.08 -1.41 8.06
C LEU A 74 -18.75 -0.83 6.68
N ASN A 75 -18.81 0.48 6.57
CA ASN A 75 -18.32 1.19 5.40
C ASN A 75 -16.78 1.22 5.41
N ILE A 76 -16.15 0.85 4.31
CA ILE A 76 -14.68 0.97 4.14
C ILE A 76 -14.42 2.27 3.36
N ASP A 77 -13.94 3.31 4.05
CA ASP A 77 -13.72 4.62 3.43
C ASP A 77 -12.36 4.72 2.71
N MET A 78 -11.37 3.97 3.18
CA MET A 78 -10.06 3.91 2.56
C MET A 78 -9.43 2.53 2.71
N ILE A 79 -8.78 2.08 1.66
CA ILE A 79 -7.88 0.93 1.69
C ILE A 79 -6.46 1.43 1.47
N ILE A 80 -5.54 1.05 2.35
CA ILE A 80 -4.11 1.29 2.18
C ILE A 80 -3.42 -0.06 2.03
N ASP A 81 -2.85 -0.33 0.86
CA ASP A 81 -2.04 -1.53 0.65
C ASP A 81 -0.56 -1.22 0.89
N ALA A 82 -0.10 -1.51 2.11
CA ALA A 82 1.29 -1.46 2.53
C ALA A 82 1.97 -2.84 2.44
N SER A 83 1.33 -3.82 1.77
CA SER A 83 1.95 -5.12 1.53
C SER A 83 2.99 -5.04 0.42
N GLY A 84 3.92 -5.99 0.41
CA GLY A 84 4.92 -6.09 -0.65
C GLY A 84 5.95 -7.17 -0.38
N ALA A 85 6.48 -7.74 -1.45
CA ALA A 85 7.61 -8.65 -1.44
C ALA A 85 8.80 -8.00 -2.12
N PHE A 86 9.86 -7.74 -1.35
CA PHE A 86 11.12 -7.25 -1.87
C PHE A 86 12.09 -8.40 -2.13
N PHE A 87 12.74 -8.36 -3.27
CA PHE A 87 13.82 -9.26 -3.62
C PHE A 87 14.81 -8.56 -4.55
N ALA A 88 16.09 -8.69 -4.24
CA ALA A 88 17.18 -8.17 -5.06
C ALA A 88 18.25 -9.26 -5.26
N SER A 89 18.49 -9.63 -6.50
CA SER A 89 19.53 -10.55 -6.94
C SER A 89 19.64 -10.50 -8.46
N SER A 90 20.79 -10.92 -9.02
CA SER A 90 20.88 -11.07 -10.47
C SER A 90 19.80 -12.05 -10.98
N LEU A 91 19.25 -11.78 -12.17
CA LEU A 91 18.19 -12.61 -12.73
C LEU A 91 18.62 -14.08 -12.89
N ALA A 92 19.88 -14.30 -13.24
CA ALA A 92 20.45 -15.66 -13.37
C ALA A 92 20.43 -16.48 -12.06
N LYS A 93 20.41 -15.81 -10.91
CA LYS A 93 20.34 -16.46 -9.57
C LYS A 93 18.94 -16.43 -8.98
N THR A 94 17.96 -15.84 -9.66
CA THR A 94 16.59 -15.71 -9.17
C THR A 94 15.78 -16.93 -9.56
N SER A 95 15.19 -17.64 -8.59
CA SER A 95 14.33 -18.80 -8.86
C SER A 95 13.00 -18.39 -9.51
N HIS A 96 12.43 -19.29 -10.31
CA HIS A 96 11.08 -19.07 -10.88
C HIS A 96 10.01 -18.86 -9.79
N GLU A 97 10.17 -19.51 -8.65
CA GLU A 97 9.27 -19.33 -7.50
C GLU A 97 9.36 -17.90 -6.94
N THR A 98 10.57 -17.37 -6.78
CA THR A 98 10.79 -15.97 -6.35
C THR A 98 10.16 -14.98 -7.34
N ILE A 99 10.39 -15.18 -8.66
CA ILE A 99 9.76 -14.33 -9.70
C ILE A 99 8.24 -14.35 -9.55
N ARG A 100 7.65 -15.54 -9.43
CA ARG A 100 6.19 -15.71 -9.27
C ARG A 100 5.70 -15.00 -7.99
N ASN A 101 6.34 -15.23 -6.86
CA ASN A 101 5.92 -14.69 -5.58
C ASN A 101 5.99 -13.17 -5.54
N VAL A 102 7.06 -12.57 -6.06
CA VAL A 102 7.20 -11.10 -6.14
C VAL A 102 6.15 -10.51 -7.09
N THR A 103 5.97 -11.09 -8.28
CA THR A 103 4.98 -10.61 -9.25
C THR A 103 3.55 -10.78 -8.71
N LEU A 104 3.24 -11.91 -8.09
CA LEU A 104 1.93 -12.16 -7.50
C LEU A 104 1.63 -11.13 -6.40
N THR A 105 2.56 -10.92 -5.46
CA THR A 105 2.34 -10.02 -4.32
C THR A 105 2.29 -8.55 -4.73
N ASN A 106 3.18 -8.11 -5.64
CA ASN A 106 3.33 -6.68 -5.93
C ASN A 106 2.51 -6.18 -7.12
N PHE A 107 1.95 -7.08 -7.92
CA PHE A 107 1.24 -6.71 -9.14
C PHE A 107 -0.11 -7.42 -9.29
N THR A 108 -0.15 -8.76 -9.30
CA THR A 108 -1.40 -9.50 -9.55
C THR A 108 -2.41 -9.33 -8.41
N ALA A 109 -1.97 -9.46 -7.16
CA ALA A 109 -2.83 -9.28 -5.99
C ALA A 109 -3.37 -7.84 -5.87
N PRO A 110 -2.58 -6.77 -6.08
CA PRO A 110 -3.10 -5.41 -6.23
C PRO A 110 -4.18 -5.22 -7.30
N LEU A 111 -4.07 -5.88 -8.46
CA LEU A 111 -5.13 -5.83 -9.47
C LEU A 111 -6.42 -6.49 -8.98
N ALA A 112 -6.33 -7.66 -8.33
CA ALA A 112 -7.47 -8.31 -7.71
C ALA A 112 -8.09 -7.45 -6.58
N LEU A 113 -7.24 -6.81 -5.77
CA LEU A 113 -7.68 -5.86 -4.75
C LEU A 113 -8.42 -4.65 -5.36
N SER A 114 -7.95 -4.16 -6.51
CA SER A 114 -8.62 -3.05 -7.22
C SER A 114 -10.03 -3.43 -7.65
N LYS A 115 -10.25 -4.67 -8.13
CA LYS A 115 -11.59 -5.19 -8.43
C LYS A 115 -12.45 -5.22 -7.17
N MET A 116 -11.96 -5.77 -6.08
CA MET A 116 -12.69 -5.82 -4.81
C MET A 116 -13.01 -4.41 -4.26
N ALA A 117 -12.11 -3.46 -4.44
CA ALA A 117 -12.31 -2.06 -4.05
C ALA A 117 -13.47 -1.41 -4.80
N LEU A 118 -13.59 -1.66 -6.12
CA LEU A 118 -14.72 -1.19 -6.93
C LEU A 118 -16.06 -1.72 -6.45
N GLU A 119 -16.09 -2.93 -5.87
CA GLU A 119 -17.31 -3.60 -5.42
C GLU A 119 -17.68 -3.26 -3.96
N HIS A 120 -16.71 -2.87 -3.12
CA HIS A 120 -16.88 -2.86 -1.66
C HIS A 120 -16.47 -1.56 -0.95
N LEU A 121 -15.83 -0.60 -1.62
CA LEU A 121 -15.55 0.70 -1.02
C LEU A 121 -16.84 1.51 -0.82
N ALA A 122 -16.89 2.26 0.25
CA ALA A 122 -17.94 3.26 0.49
C ALA A 122 -17.92 4.35 -0.60
N PRO A 123 -19.04 5.05 -0.83
CA PRO A 123 -19.06 6.20 -1.74
C PRO A 123 -17.95 7.19 -1.45
N SER A 124 -17.27 7.67 -2.49
CA SER A 124 -16.08 8.52 -2.40
C SER A 124 -14.85 7.87 -1.75
N GLY A 125 -14.89 6.55 -1.56
CA GLY A 125 -13.79 5.77 -0.99
C GLY A 125 -12.54 5.77 -1.85
N LYS A 126 -11.40 5.45 -1.23
CA LYS A 126 -10.09 5.53 -1.87
C LYS A 126 -9.27 4.26 -1.69
N LEU A 127 -8.64 3.81 -2.76
CA LEU A 127 -7.64 2.75 -2.75
C LEU A 127 -6.26 3.35 -2.96
N VAL A 128 -5.36 3.15 -2.00
CA VAL A 128 -3.99 3.67 -2.04
C VAL A 128 -2.99 2.53 -2.02
N PHE A 129 -2.12 2.49 -3.01
CA PHE A 129 -1.01 1.55 -3.11
C PHE A 129 0.32 2.19 -2.76
N LEU A 130 1.16 1.48 -2.01
CA LEU A 130 2.54 1.89 -1.81
C LEU A 130 3.42 1.26 -2.89
N SER A 131 4.00 2.13 -3.72
CA SER A 131 5.02 1.78 -4.72
C SER A 131 6.42 2.14 -4.20
N SER A 132 7.40 2.22 -5.07
CA SER A 132 8.81 2.46 -4.70
C SER A 132 9.53 3.27 -5.76
N VAL A 133 10.43 4.15 -5.37
CA VAL A 133 11.35 4.85 -6.29
C VAL A 133 12.17 3.88 -7.14
N THR A 134 12.38 2.65 -6.67
CA THR A 134 13.06 1.58 -7.43
C THR A 134 12.37 1.29 -8.76
N SER A 135 11.05 1.57 -8.89
CA SER A 135 10.32 1.45 -10.17
C SER A 135 10.89 2.33 -11.28
N GLN A 136 11.58 3.41 -10.92
CA GLN A 136 12.15 4.39 -11.85
C GLN A 136 13.69 4.30 -11.95
N LEU A 137 14.33 3.47 -11.13
CA LEU A 137 15.78 3.37 -11.04
C LEU A 137 16.30 2.10 -11.69
N ASN A 138 17.48 2.20 -12.30
CA ASN A 138 18.17 1.07 -12.92
C ASN A 138 19.15 0.40 -11.93
N ILE A 139 18.63 -0.13 -10.83
CA ILE A 139 19.44 -0.78 -9.80
C ILE A 139 19.69 -2.23 -10.18
N TYR A 140 20.97 -2.63 -10.20
CA TYR A 140 21.34 -4.02 -10.47
C TYR A 140 20.64 -5.00 -9.49
N GLY A 141 20.11 -6.08 -10.03
CA GLY A 141 19.43 -7.11 -9.24
C GLY A 141 17.99 -6.79 -8.84
N SER A 142 17.47 -5.60 -9.15
CA SER A 142 16.09 -5.20 -8.79
C SER A 142 15.03 -5.51 -9.86
N SER A 143 15.41 -6.11 -11.00
CA SER A 143 14.57 -6.20 -12.20
C SER A 143 13.15 -6.73 -11.94
N VAL A 144 12.99 -7.82 -11.18
CA VAL A 144 11.68 -8.41 -10.90
C VAL A 144 10.85 -7.48 -10.00
N TYR A 145 11.47 -6.94 -8.96
CA TYR A 145 10.81 -6.02 -8.03
C TYR A 145 10.43 -4.71 -8.71
N ALA A 146 11.39 -4.06 -9.38
CA ALA A 146 11.18 -2.79 -10.07
C ALA A 146 10.08 -2.90 -11.14
N ALA A 147 10.14 -3.94 -11.99
CA ALA A 147 9.11 -4.18 -13.00
C ALA A 147 7.72 -4.42 -12.40
N SER A 148 7.62 -5.15 -11.27
CA SER A 148 6.34 -5.37 -10.60
C SER A 148 5.74 -4.08 -10.06
N LYS A 149 6.56 -3.19 -9.48
CA LYS A 149 6.10 -1.88 -8.97
C LYS A 149 5.77 -0.90 -10.11
N LEU A 150 6.56 -0.89 -11.19
CA LEU A 150 6.25 -0.09 -12.38
C LEU A 150 4.93 -0.54 -13.04
N GLY A 151 4.71 -1.86 -13.13
CA GLY A 151 3.45 -2.43 -13.62
C GLY A 151 2.26 -2.00 -12.77
N LEU A 152 2.40 -2.00 -11.44
CA LEU A 152 1.39 -1.49 -10.51
C LEU A 152 1.07 -0.02 -10.76
N GLU A 153 2.09 0.86 -10.86
CA GLU A 153 1.90 2.29 -11.13
C GLU A 153 1.17 2.53 -12.46
N LYS A 154 1.54 1.77 -13.50
CA LYS A 154 0.85 1.87 -14.79
C LYS A 154 -0.60 1.43 -14.68
N SER A 155 -0.89 0.37 -13.93
CA SER A 155 -2.25 -0.11 -13.71
C SER A 155 -3.12 0.92 -12.97
N ILE A 156 -2.57 1.60 -11.96
CA ILE A 156 -3.28 2.68 -11.26
C ILE A 156 -3.75 3.76 -12.24
N SER A 157 -2.87 4.21 -13.13
CA SER A 157 -3.22 5.22 -14.15
C SER A 157 -4.28 4.72 -15.14
N LEU A 158 -4.24 3.45 -15.51
CA LEU A 158 -5.21 2.84 -16.44
C LEU A 158 -6.56 2.57 -15.80
N LEU A 159 -6.60 2.27 -14.49
CA LEU A 159 -7.83 2.02 -13.73
C LEU A 159 -8.53 3.31 -13.29
N GLY A 160 -7.85 4.46 -13.32
CA GLY A 160 -8.43 5.75 -12.94
C GLY A 160 -9.81 6.00 -13.54
N PRO A 161 -10.04 5.86 -14.88
CA PRO A 161 -11.36 6.06 -15.50
C PRO A 161 -12.45 5.11 -14.98
N GLU A 162 -12.11 3.89 -14.57
CA GLU A 162 -13.09 2.95 -14.01
C GLU A 162 -13.50 3.36 -12.58
N PHE A 163 -12.53 3.78 -11.77
CA PHE A 163 -12.77 4.30 -10.43
C PHE A 163 -13.57 5.61 -10.45
N GLU A 164 -13.29 6.51 -11.41
CA GLU A 164 -14.05 7.74 -11.60
C GLU A 164 -15.52 7.48 -11.88
N ARG A 165 -15.83 6.53 -12.78
CA ARG A 165 -17.21 6.13 -13.09
C ARG A 165 -17.97 5.59 -11.87
N SER A 166 -17.25 4.97 -10.93
CA SER A 166 -17.80 4.47 -9.67
C SER A 166 -17.77 5.52 -8.55
N GLN A 167 -17.37 6.76 -8.83
CA GLN A 167 -17.19 7.85 -7.86
C GLN A 167 -16.17 7.50 -6.75
N LEU A 168 -15.22 6.63 -7.06
CA LEU A 168 -14.12 6.20 -6.20
C LEU A 168 -12.80 6.80 -6.70
N ALA A 169 -11.74 6.62 -5.92
CA ALA A 169 -10.40 6.95 -6.36
C ALA A 169 -9.39 5.82 -6.12
N ILE A 170 -8.48 5.66 -7.05
CA ILE A 170 -7.30 4.81 -6.95
C ILE A 170 -6.06 5.68 -7.14
N CYS A 171 -5.07 5.55 -6.26
CA CYS A 171 -3.80 6.27 -6.41
C CYS A 171 -2.64 5.45 -5.85
N GLY A 172 -1.42 5.88 -6.17
CA GLY A 172 -0.19 5.30 -5.65
C GLY A 172 0.68 6.33 -4.95
N ILE A 173 1.49 5.86 -4.03
CA ILE A 173 2.57 6.65 -3.42
C ILE A 173 3.89 5.94 -3.75
N ARG A 174 4.73 6.59 -4.53
CA ARG A 174 6.09 6.14 -4.81
C ARG A 174 6.98 6.55 -3.66
N LEU A 175 7.30 5.58 -2.81
CA LEU A 175 8.13 5.79 -1.63
C LEU A 175 9.60 5.83 -2.00
N GLY A 176 10.31 6.82 -1.48
CA GLY A 176 11.75 6.79 -1.32
C GLY A 176 12.19 5.78 -0.26
N TYR A 177 13.43 5.86 0.15
CA TYR A 177 13.96 4.95 1.18
C TYR A 177 13.48 5.37 2.55
N MET A 178 12.93 4.42 3.29
CA MET A 178 12.50 4.60 4.68
C MET A 178 13.54 3.98 5.61
N ASP A 179 13.70 4.54 6.80
CA ASP A 179 14.64 4.08 7.82
C ASP A 179 14.17 2.81 8.58
N PHE A 180 13.11 2.16 8.10
CA PHE A 180 12.50 0.97 8.70
C PHE A 180 11.88 0.03 7.64
N GLY A 181 11.43 -1.14 8.10
CA GLY A 181 10.78 -2.12 7.23
C GLY A 181 11.77 -2.96 6.42
N MET A 182 11.53 -3.09 5.10
CA MET A 182 12.33 -3.95 4.23
C MET A 182 13.76 -3.45 4.00
N THR A 183 14.04 -2.19 4.23
CA THR A 183 15.36 -1.56 4.05
C THR A 183 16.42 -2.15 4.98
N TYR A 184 16.03 -2.70 6.13
CA TYR A 184 16.97 -3.42 7.01
C TYR A 184 17.43 -4.77 6.46
N LYS A 185 16.73 -5.33 5.48
CA LYS A 185 17.02 -6.66 4.89
C LYS A 185 17.94 -6.60 3.67
N ILE A 186 18.28 -5.41 3.19
CA ILE A 186 19.20 -5.24 2.06
C ILE A 186 20.66 -5.36 2.53
N THR A 187 21.50 -5.98 1.69
CA THR A 187 22.93 -6.09 1.95
C THR A 187 23.60 -4.71 1.95
N GLU A 188 24.75 -4.60 2.59
CA GLU A 188 25.51 -3.34 2.60
C GLU A 188 25.92 -2.90 1.19
N GLU A 189 26.22 -3.85 0.31
CA GLU A 189 26.51 -3.61 -1.11
C GLU A 189 25.34 -2.93 -1.81
N ILE A 190 24.13 -3.48 -1.70
CA ILE A 190 22.90 -2.88 -2.27
C ILE A 190 22.62 -1.52 -1.64
N ARG A 191 22.87 -1.36 -0.35
CA ARG A 191 22.71 -0.07 0.35
C ARG A 191 23.67 0.99 -0.20
N ASN A 192 24.90 0.62 -0.50
CA ASN A 192 25.88 1.52 -1.09
C ASN A 192 25.52 1.88 -2.54
N ASP A 193 25.05 0.93 -3.35
CA ASP A 193 24.54 1.21 -4.70
C ASP A 193 23.36 2.19 -4.68
N ILE A 194 22.46 2.03 -3.71
CA ILE A 194 21.35 2.96 -3.49
C ILE A 194 21.88 4.37 -3.16
N LYS A 195 22.84 4.48 -2.22
CA LYS A 195 23.43 5.78 -1.84
C LYS A 195 24.14 6.45 -3.01
N LEU A 196 24.81 5.67 -3.86
CA LEU A 196 25.46 6.18 -5.07
C LEU A 196 24.44 6.65 -6.12
N SER A 197 23.31 5.96 -6.23
CA SER A 197 22.24 6.30 -7.17
C SER A 197 21.40 7.51 -6.72
N LEU A 198 21.37 7.76 -5.41
CA LEU A 198 20.60 8.82 -4.77
C LEU A 198 21.43 9.51 -3.66
N PRO A 199 22.52 10.21 -4.01
CA PRO A 199 23.50 10.71 -3.04
C PRO A 199 22.91 11.71 -2.02
N ASP A 200 21.83 12.42 -2.37
CA ASP A 200 21.17 13.42 -1.54
C ASP A 200 19.89 12.89 -0.89
N SER A 201 19.62 11.57 -0.96
CA SER A 201 18.38 11.03 -0.38
C SER A 201 18.53 10.84 1.13
N GLU A 202 17.79 11.61 1.91
CA GLU A 202 17.52 11.30 3.30
C GLU A 202 16.45 10.21 3.40
N PHE A 203 16.49 9.43 4.50
CA PHE A 203 15.45 8.47 4.79
C PHE A 203 14.15 9.19 5.13
N ILE A 204 13.05 8.75 4.53
CA ILE A 204 11.74 9.32 4.77
C ILE A 204 11.19 8.79 6.10
N GLY A 205 10.83 9.70 6.99
CA GLY A 205 10.15 9.37 8.24
C GLY A 205 8.68 9.02 8.03
N ILE A 206 8.13 8.18 8.92
CA ILE A 206 6.72 7.75 8.83
C ILE A 206 5.73 8.91 8.87
N LYS A 207 6.06 10.00 9.56
CA LYS A 207 5.20 11.17 9.66
C LYS A 207 4.88 11.77 8.29
N VAL A 208 5.87 11.85 7.40
CA VAL A 208 5.69 12.42 6.05
C VAL A 208 4.72 11.55 5.22
N LEU A 209 4.82 10.23 5.35
CA LEU A 209 3.86 9.30 4.70
C LEU A 209 2.46 9.44 5.32
N ALA A 210 2.35 9.50 6.64
CA ALA A 210 1.07 9.65 7.32
C ALA A 210 0.39 10.98 6.94
N ASP A 211 1.12 12.09 6.89
CA ASP A 211 0.62 13.39 6.48
C ASP A 211 0.13 13.41 5.01
N LEU A 212 0.84 12.70 4.12
CA LEU A 212 0.38 12.55 2.73
C LEU A 212 -0.88 11.68 2.64
N LEU A 213 -0.95 10.58 3.38
CA LEU A 213 -2.14 9.74 3.44
C LEU A 213 -3.35 10.49 3.99
N LEU A 214 -3.19 11.32 5.02
CA LEU A 214 -4.24 12.21 5.54
C LEU A 214 -4.70 13.22 4.48
N ARG A 215 -3.78 13.83 3.75
CA ARG A 215 -4.13 14.75 2.65
C ARG A 215 -4.90 14.03 1.54
N ILE A 216 -4.46 12.84 1.14
CA ILE A 216 -5.20 12.01 0.16
C ILE A 216 -6.59 11.68 0.71
N PHE A 217 -6.69 11.29 1.97
CA PHE A 217 -7.94 10.93 2.62
C PHE A 217 -8.98 12.06 2.58
N HIS A 218 -8.57 13.28 2.91
CA HIS A 218 -9.45 14.46 2.92
C HIS A 218 -9.66 15.13 1.55
N SER A 219 -8.91 14.73 0.53
CA SER A 219 -9.06 15.28 -0.82
C SER A 219 -10.33 14.77 -1.50
N ASN A 220 -10.85 15.52 -2.47
CA ASN A 220 -11.88 14.97 -3.37
C ASN A 220 -11.28 13.86 -4.26
N THR A 221 -12.13 12.93 -4.70
CA THR A 221 -11.70 11.76 -5.49
C THR A 221 -11.03 12.19 -6.81
N ALA A 222 -11.56 13.16 -7.51
CA ALA A 222 -11.02 13.61 -8.80
C ALA A 222 -9.59 14.18 -8.70
N SER A 223 -9.23 14.77 -7.55
CA SER A 223 -7.91 15.36 -7.35
C SER A 223 -6.78 14.33 -7.15
N VAL A 224 -7.12 13.10 -6.76
CA VAL A 224 -6.14 12.05 -6.45
C VAL A 224 -6.23 10.84 -7.38
N ASN A 225 -7.34 10.66 -8.07
CA ASN A 225 -7.62 9.48 -8.89
C ASN A 225 -6.64 9.31 -10.06
N GLY A 226 -6.14 8.10 -10.25
CA GLY A 226 -5.20 7.73 -11.32
C GLY A 226 -3.78 8.29 -11.13
N LYS A 227 -3.48 8.96 -10.01
CA LYS A 227 -2.20 9.65 -9.77
C LYS A 227 -1.21 8.81 -8.99
N ILE A 228 0.07 9.06 -9.27
CA ILE A 228 1.21 8.58 -8.47
C ILE A 228 1.84 9.80 -7.80
N PHE A 229 1.80 9.81 -6.48
CA PHE A 229 2.46 10.82 -5.66
C PHE A 229 3.89 10.37 -5.37
N GLU A 230 4.85 11.24 -5.54
CA GLU A 230 6.23 10.98 -5.16
C GLU A 230 6.48 11.43 -3.72
N LEU A 231 7.09 10.54 -2.96
CA LEU A 231 7.51 10.81 -1.60
C LEU A 231 8.99 10.41 -1.48
N ASP A 232 9.85 11.24 -2.06
CA ASP A 232 11.30 11.00 -2.15
C ASP A 232 12.11 12.06 -1.41
N ARG A 233 11.53 13.23 -1.11
CA ARG A 233 12.17 14.35 -0.39
C ARG A 233 11.16 15.15 0.44
N ASN A 234 11.68 15.85 1.44
CA ASN A 234 10.99 16.91 2.16
C ASN A 234 10.82 18.17 1.31
#